data_6fbcdfa55ade2006463181e261dc2d60
#
_entry.id   6fbcdfa55ade2006463181e261dc2d60
#
_cell.length_a   1.000
_cell.length_b   1.000
_cell.length_c   1.000
_cell.angle_alpha   90.00
_cell.angle_beta   90.00
_cell.angle_gamma   90.00
#
_symmetry.space_group_name_H-M   'P 1'
#
loop_
_entity.id
_entity.type
_entity.pdbx_description
1 polymer ?
#
loop_
_entity_poly.entity_id
_entity_poly.type
_entity_poly.pdbx_seq_one_letter_code
_entity_poly.pdbx_strand_id
1 'polypeptide(L)'
;MINIRYPVRKADGRDYKNYDELLTDIRKNAHGWWLLGISHYWHGGIHIGTSSSPASVLNQDTPEKSVPLQFMMDGEVVAWRVNRDYAAIECYQERPLRQSGTFVLVKSVYKPDEQDESSWLTLYQLYMHIAPLSEFPKRPLYRVTQKGHGVRMRKHSRHDDSREIVPDVLANKHGHARTLMQGETLTVLQQKSFLLELRPEPFALVQRLQDGNPAGDLFWVLMRPEYLEPDGECYVCLPEWMHHALNHGVFDDVVVPS
;
A
#
# COMPACT_ATOMS: atom_id res chain seq x y z
N MET A 1 -13.30 3.83 25.45
CA MET A 1 -14.24 3.16 24.50
C MET A 1 -13.39 2.45 23.46
N ILE A 2 -13.57 1.12 23.27
CA ILE A 2 -12.81 0.39 22.25
C ILE A 2 -13.18 0.94 20.88
N ASN A 3 -12.18 1.30 20.08
CA ASN A 3 -12.34 1.57 18.66
C ASN A 3 -12.03 0.29 17.86
N ILE A 4 -13.02 -0.59 17.74
CA ILE A 4 -12.89 -1.81 16.92
C ILE A 4 -13.32 -1.47 15.50
N ARG A 5 -12.46 -1.81 14.54
CA ARG A 5 -12.70 -1.69 13.10
C ARG A 5 -12.88 -3.09 12.49
N TYR A 6 -13.58 -3.18 11.39
CA TYR A 6 -13.59 -4.43 10.63
C TYR A 6 -12.32 -4.54 9.78
N PRO A 7 -11.75 -5.75 9.57
CA PRO A 7 -10.48 -5.91 8.86
C PRO A 7 -10.53 -5.50 7.39
N VAL A 8 -11.74 -5.43 6.82
CA VAL A 8 -12.00 -4.97 5.46
C VAL A 8 -12.87 -3.72 5.46
N ARG A 9 -12.78 -2.96 4.38
CA ARG A 9 -13.61 -1.80 4.12
C ARG A 9 -14.43 -2.01 2.85
N LYS A 10 -15.46 -1.19 2.66
CA LYS A 10 -16.24 -1.16 1.42
C LYS A 10 -15.39 -0.72 0.23
N ALA A 11 -15.87 -0.99 -0.97
CA ALA A 11 -15.19 -0.64 -2.21
C ALA A 11 -14.89 0.88 -2.36
N ASP A 12 -15.64 1.73 -1.68
CA ASP A 12 -15.42 3.17 -1.63
C ASP A 12 -14.47 3.63 -0.51
N GLY A 13 -13.87 2.68 0.22
CA GLY A 13 -12.92 2.92 1.32
C GLY A 13 -13.58 3.23 2.66
N ARG A 14 -14.92 3.29 2.76
CA ARG A 14 -15.62 3.53 4.02
C ARG A 14 -15.70 2.27 4.87
N ASP A 15 -15.72 2.45 6.18
CA ASP A 15 -15.94 1.36 7.13
C ASP A 15 -17.38 0.82 7.05
N TYR A 16 -17.55 -0.44 7.42
CA TYR A 16 -18.87 -1.02 7.66
C TYR A 16 -19.49 -0.43 8.93
N LYS A 17 -20.78 -0.15 8.91
CA LYS A 17 -21.48 0.47 10.04
C LYS A 17 -21.72 -0.50 11.20
N ASN A 18 -21.92 -1.78 10.88
CA ASN A 18 -22.18 -2.83 11.85
C ASN A 18 -21.82 -4.21 11.28
N TYR A 19 -21.86 -5.22 12.15
CA TYR A 19 -21.52 -6.59 11.82
C TYR A 19 -22.46 -7.22 10.77
N ASP A 20 -23.75 -6.91 10.80
CA ASP A 20 -24.72 -7.47 9.86
C ASP A 20 -24.47 -6.99 8.42
N GLU A 21 -24.09 -5.72 8.27
CA GLU A 21 -23.71 -5.16 6.97
C GLU A 21 -22.46 -5.87 6.41
N LEU A 22 -21.42 -6.06 7.24
CA LEU A 22 -20.23 -6.81 6.87
C LEU A 22 -20.55 -8.25 6.49
N LEU A 23 -21.30 -8.96 7.34
CA LEU A 23 -21.67 -10.36 7.07
C LEU A 23 -22.49 -10.51 5.81
N THR A 24 -23.39 -9.56 5.53
CA THR A 24 -24.19 -9.58 4.30
C THR A 24 -23.32 -9.55 3.06
N ASP A 25 -22.29 -8.71 3.05
CA ASP A 25 -21.38 -8.61 1.91
C ASP A 25 -20.44 -9.82 1.81
N ILE A 26 -19.89 -10.29 2.93
CA ILE A 26 -19.02 -11.47 2.93
C ILE A 26 -19.77 -12.72 2.53
N ARG A 27 -21.01 -12.94 3.01
CA ARG A 27 -21.82 -14.15 2.73
C ARG A 27 -22.22 -14.28 1.28
N LYS A 28 -22.37 -13.19 0.54
CA LYS A 28 -22.74 -13.23 -0.89
C LYS A 28 -21.74 -14.04 -1.71
N ASN A 29 -20.46 -14.00 -1.33
CA ASN A 29 -19.37 -14.56 -2.09
C ASN A 29 -18.35 -15.32 -1.22
N ALA A 30 -18.74 -15.73 -0.01
CA ALA A 30 -17.83 -16.42 0.89
C ALA A 30 -17.54 -17.85 0.42
N HIS A 31 -16.29 -18.22 0.49
CA HIS A 31 -15.83 -19.59 0.32
C HIS A 31 -15.13 -20.02 1.61
N GLY A 32 -15.48 -21.21 2.11
CA GLY A 32 -14.86 -21.80 3.30
C GLY A 32 -15.85 -22.03 4.45
N TRP A 33 -15.37 -22.79 5.45
CA TRP A 33 -16.13 -23.13 6.65
C TRP A 33 -15.70 -22.23 7.80
N TRP A 34 -16.67 -21.62 8.45
CA TRP A 34 -16.45 -20.73 9.58
C TRP A 34 -16.98 -21.34 10.87
N LEU A 35 -16.41 -20.94 12.00
CA LEU A 35 -16.76 -21.36 13.34
C LEU A 35 -16.41 -22.83 13.64
N LEU A 36 -16.88 -23.77 12.83
CA LEU A 36 -16.56 -25.18 12.95
C LEU A 36 -15.95 -25.67 11.65
N GLY A 37 -14.66 -25.96 11.66
CA GLY A 37 -13.93 -26.51 10.51
C GLY A 37 -14.32 -27.96 10.23
N ILE A 38 -13.95 -28.43 9.02
CA ILE A 38 -14.23 -29.82 8.57
C ILE A 38 -13.61 -30.87 9.49
N SER A 39 -12.57 -30.51 10.26
CA SER A 39 -11.90 -31.36 11.25
C SER A 39 -12.50 -31.30 12.66
N HIS A 40 -13.68 -30.70 12.81
CA HIS A 40 -14.40 -30.47 14.08
C HIS A 40 -13.67 -29.51 15.07
N TYR A 41 -12.68 -28.75 14.61
CA TYR A 41 -12.04 -27.72 15.42
C TYR A 41 -12.70 -26.36 15.18
N TRP A 42 -12.73 -25.55 16.25
CA TRP A 42 -13.16 -24.17 16.15
C TRP A 42 -12.23 -23.38 15.22
N HIS A 43 -12.85 -22.65 14.30
CA HIS A 43 -12.18 -21.68 13.48
C HIS A 43 -12.71 -20.29 13.81
N GLY A 44 -12.00 -19.59 14.69
CA GLY A 44 -12.37 -18.24 15.16
C GLY A 44 -12.06 -17.12 14.16
N GLY A 45 -11.58 -17.45 12.97
CA GLY A 45 -11.19 -16.50 11.93
C GLY A 45 -12.27 -16.27 10.89
N ILE A 46 -12.03 -15.26 10.05
CA ILE A 46 -12.85 -14.90 8.89
C ILE A 46 -11.99 -15.07 7.63
N HIS A 47 -12.50 -15.78 6.64
CA HIS A 47 -11.86 -15.87 5.33
C HIS A 47 -12.32 -14.72 4.44
N ILE A 48 -11.35 -13.91 3.98
CA ILE A 48 -11.58 -12.79 3.09
C ILE A 48 -10.84 -13.09 1.80
N GLY A 49 -11.58 -13.28 0.72
CA GLY A 49 -11.03 -13.60 -0.59
C GLY A 49 -11.39 -12.54 -1.63
N THR A 50 -10.87 -12.73 -2.84
CA THR A 50 -11.11 -11.85 -3.98
C THR A 50 -12.59 -11.68 -4.31
N SER A 51 -13.38 -12.73 -4.13
CA SER A 51 -14.84 -12.70 -4.39
C SER A 51 -15.64 -11.99 -3.30
N SER A 52 -15.20 -12.06 -2.04
CA SER A 52 -15.88 -11.42 -0.91
C SER A 52 -15.46 -9.96 -0.69
N SER A 53 -14.25 -9.59 -1.09
CA SER A 53 -13.74 -8.23 -1.00
C SER A 53 -12.86 -7.87 -2.21
N PRO A 54 -13.42 -7.75 -3.41
CA PRO A 54 -12.64 -7.51 -4.63
C PRO A 54 -11.88 -6.19 -4.60
N ALA A 55 -12.36 -5.19 -3.86
CA ALA A 55 -11.67 -3.92 -3.73
C ALA A 55 -10.37 -4.00 -2.91
N SER A 56 -10.22 -5.03 -2.06
CA SER A 56 -9.00 -5.27 -1.27
C SER A 56 -7.94 -6.10 -1.99
N VAL A 57 -8.22 -6.50 -3.24
CA VAL A 57 -7.21 -7.13 -4.10
C VAL A 57 -6.26 -6.06 -4.60
N LEU A 58 -4.96 -6.32 -4.49
CA LEU A 58 -3.95 -5.40 -5.00
C LEU A 58 -4.01 -5.34 -6.53
N ASN A 59 -4.28 -4.16 -7.07
CA ASN A 59 -4.33 -3.93 -8.51
C ASN A 59 -2.94 -3.51 -8.99
N GLN A 60 -2.34 -4.29 -9.89
CA GLN A 60 -0.99 -4.04 -10.41
C GLN A 60 -0.92 -2.74 -11.23
N ASP A 61 -1.96 -2.42 -11.99
CA ASP A 61 -1.98 -1.24 -12.87
C ASP A 61 -2.31 0.05 -12.11
N THR A 62 -3.20 -0.05 -11.13
CA THR A 62 -3.66 1.10 -10.34
C THR A 62 -3.68 0.76 -8.84
N PRO A 63 -2.52 0.51 -8.23
CA PRO A 63 -2.44 0.03 -6.85
C PRO A 63 -3.06 1.00 -5.84
N GLU A 64 -3.08 2.29 -6.14
CA GLU A 64 -3.68 3.33 -5.28
C GLU A 64 -5.22 3.25 -5.19
N LYS A 65 -5.85 2.51 -6.11
CA LYS A 65 -7.30 2.27 -6.08
C LYS A 65 -7.67 1.08 -5.22
N SER A 66 -6.71 0.25 -4.85
CA SER A 66 -6.95 -0.87 -3.93
C SER A 66 -7.30 -0.34 -2.54
N VAL A 67 -8.30 -0.93 -1.91
CA VAL A 67 -8.70 -0.60 -0.54
C VAL A 67 -7.93 -1.50 0.42
N PRO A 68 -6.93 -0.99 1.14
CA PRO A 68 -6.10 -1.84 1.99
C PRO A 68 -6.89 -2.44 3.16
N LEU A 69 -6.51 -3.63 3.57
CA LEU A 69 -6.92 -4.21 4.84
C LEU A 69 -6.46 -3.30 6.00
N GLN A 70 -7.13 -3.41 7.13
CA GLN A 70 -6.77 -2.66 8.32
C GLN A 70 -6.74 -3.55 9.56
N PHE A 71 -5.96 -3.15 10.54
CA PHE A 71 -5.99 -3.82 11.85
C PHE A 71 -7.31 -3.53 12.56
N MET A 72 -7.87 -4.54 13.19
CA MET A 72 -9.16 -4.42 13.90
C MET A 72 -9.05 -3.51 15.12
N MET A 73 -7.87 -3.44 15.73
CA MET A 73 -7.55 -2.57 16.86
C MET A 73 -6.15 -2.04 16.68
N ASP A 74 -5.90 -0.86 17.22
CA ASP A 74 -4.55 -0.32 17.34
C ASP A 74 -3.71 -1.22 18.26
N GLY A 75 -2.44 -1.41 17.93
CA GLY A 75 -1.59 -2.33 18.67
C GLY A 75 -0.16 -2.36 18.14
N GLU A 76 0.63 -3.25 18.70
CA GLU A 76 2.03 -3.45 18.37
C GLU A 76 2.18 -4.70 17.48
N VAL A 77 2.99 -4.61 16.42
CA VAL A 77 3.36 -5.77 15.60
C VAL A 77 4.38 -6.60 16.39
N VAL A 78 4.00 -7.78 16.84
CA VAL A 78 4.82 -8.64 17.70
C VAL A 78 5.41 -9.84 16.97
N ALA A 79 4.93 -10.17 15.79
CA ALA A 79 5.57 -11.12 14.89
C ALA A 79 5.09 -10.90 13.45
N TRP A 80 5.95 -11.25 12.51
CA TRP A 80 5.62 -11.19 11.09
C TRP A 80 6.47 -12.14 10.26
N ARG A 81 5.99 -12.44 9.06
CA ARG A 81 6.77 -13.06 7.97
C ARG A 81 6.35 -12.44 6.67
N VAL A 82 7.32 -12.10 5.83
CA VAL A 82 7.10 -11.65 4.46
C VAL A 82 7.72 -12.66 3.52
N ASN A 83 6.90 -13.34 2.72
CA ASN A 83 7.42 -14.17 1.64
C ASN A 83 7.83 -13.31 0.46
N ARG A 84 8.92 -13.68 -0.20
CA ARG A 84 9.34 -13.04 -1.47
C ARG A 84 8.34 -13.32 -2.57
N ASP A 85 7.85 -14.56 -2.65
CA ASP A 85 6.90 -15.03 -3.65
C ASP A 85 5.97 -16.09 -3.06
N TYR A 86 4.98 -16.50 -3.81
CA TYR A 86 4.13 -17.63 -3.45
C TYR A 86 4.94 -18.92 -3.39
N ALA A 87 4.70 -19.72 -2.35
CA ALA A 87 5.15 -21.10 -2.34
C ALA A 87 4.26 -21.91 -3.28
N ALA A 88 4.88 -22.73 -4.12
CA ALA A 88 4.19 -23.74 -4.91
C ALA A 88 4.05 -25.02 -4.07
N ILE A 89 2.82 -25.45 -3.83
CA ILE A 89 2.54 -26.77 -3.29
C ILE A 89 2.36 -27.71 -4.45
N GLU A 90 3.04 -28.88 -4.42
CA GLU A 90 2.93 -29.87 -5.46
C GLU A 90 1.48 -30.30 -5.68
N CYS A 91 1.17 -30.36 -6.93
CA CYS A 91 -0.05 -30.74 -7.61
C CYS A 91 -1.27 -31.23 -6.77
N TYR A 92 -2.24 -30.35 -6.62
CA TYR A 92 -3.62 -30.77 -6.48
C TYR A 92 -4.27 -30.78 -7.88
N GLN A 93 -4.70 -31.95 -8.36
CA GLN A 93 -5.35 -32.10 -9.67
C GLN A 93 -4.55 -31.51 -10.85
N GLU A 94 -3.25 -31.79 -10.94
CA GLU A 94 -2.36 -31.33 -12.01
C GLU A 94 -2.17 -29.81 -12.12
N ARG A 95 -2.60 -29.06 -11.11
CA ARG A 95 -2.39 -27.60 -11.03
C ARG A 95 -1.58 -27.26 -9.79
N PRO A 96 -0.52 -26.44 -9.93
CA PRO A 96 0.21 -25.96 -8.77
C PRO A 96 -0.72 -25.03 -7.94
N LEU A 97 -0.92 -25.37 -6.67
CA LEU A 97 -1.55 -24.45 -5.73
C LEU A 97 -0.50 -23.48 -5.23
N ARG A 98 -0.76 -22.20 -5.41
CA ARG A 98 0.06 -21.12 -4.87
C ARG A 98 -0.49 -20.69 -3.51
N GLN A 99 0.36 -20.66 -2.50
CA GLN A 99 -0.01 -20.13 -1.20
C GLN A 99 1.01 -19.11 -0.71
N SER A 100 0.53 -18.07 -0.04
CA SER A 100 1.37 -17.15 0.69
C SER A 100 1.40 -17.51 2.17
N GLY A 101 2.60 -17.60 2.73
CA GLY A 101 2.80 -17.72 4.17
C GLY A 101 3.05 -16.36 4.82
N THR A 102 2.89 -15.26 4.08
CA THR A 102 3.00 -13.90 4.64
C THR A 102 1.93 -13.67 5.70
N PHE A 103 2.36 -13.23 6.88
CA PHE A 103 1.46 -12.90 7.98
C PHE A 103 1.98 -11.76 8.83
N VAL A 104 1.09 -11.15 9.58
CA VAL A 104 1.39 -10.22 10.65
C VAL A 104 0.56 -10.55 11.88
N LEU A 105 1.19 -10.55 13.05
CA LEU A 105 0.57 -10.72 14.36
C LEU A 105 0.64 -9.41 15.13
N VAL A 106 -0.51 -8.90 15.51
CA VAL A 106 -0.66 -7.65 16.27
C VAL A 106 -1.15 -7.96 17.67
N LYS A 107 -0.46 -7.43 18.68
CA LYS A 107 -0.86 -7.45 20.09
C LYS A 107 -1.55 -6.14 20.42
N SER A 108 -2.77 -6.21 20.91
CA SER A 108 -3.56 -5.06 21.37
C SER A 108 -3.92 -5.23 22.83
N VAL A 109 -3.97 -4.15 23.59
CA VAL A 109 -4.39 -4.17 24.99
C VAL A 109 -5.66 -3.33 25.13
N TYR A 110 -6.73 -3.98 25.50
CA TYR A 110 -7.97 -3.31 25.87
C TYR A 110 -7.95 -2.97 27.34
N LYS A 111 -8.17 -1.71 27.67
CA LYS A 111 -8.17 -1.16 29.02
C LYS A 111 -9.56 -0.60 29.34
N PRO A 112 -10.48 -1.41 29.91
CA PRO A 112 -11.80 -0.91 30.33
C PRO A 112 -11.68 0.17 31.39
N ASP A 113 -10.76 0.01 32.33
CA ASP A 113 -10.36 1.00 33.31
C ASP A 113 -8.84 1.20 33.24
N GLU A 114 -8.39 2.40 32.97
CA GLU A 114 -6.96 2.74 32.88
C GLU A 114 -6.23 2.65 34.22
N GLN A 115 -6.97 2.74 35.33
CA GLN A 115 -6.43 2.69 36.68
C GLN A 115 -6.42 1.29 37.30
N ASP A 116 -7.15 0.34 36.70
CA ASP A 116 -7.22 -1.05 37.16
C ASP A 116 -6.60 -1.99 36.13
N GLU A 117 -5.31 -2.28 36.29
CA GLU A 117 -4.58 -3.20 35.39
C GLU A 117 -5.16 -4.63 35.40
N SER A 118 -5.85 -5.04 36.47
CA SER A 118 -6.49 -6.36 36.53
C SER A 118 -7.66 -6.52 35.56
N SER A 119 -8.20 -5.40 35.08
CA SER A 119 -9.27 -5.35 34.09
C SER A 119 -8.77 -5.43 32.64
N TRP A 120 -7.45 -5.30 32.41
CA TRP A 120 -6.90 -5.24 31.08
C TRP A 120 -6.92 -6.58 30.38
N LEU A 121 -7.31 -6.55 29.09
CA LEU A 121 -7.35 -7.74 28.24
C LEU A 121 -6.32 -7.58 27.11
N THR A 122 -5.42 -8.55 27.03
CA THR A 122 -4.51 -8.67 25.89
C THR A 122 -5.17 -9.50 24.81
N LEU A 123 -5.22 -8.93 23.59
CA LEU A 123 -5.80 -9.55 22.43
C LEU A 123 -4.72 -9.67 21.33
N TYR A 124 -4.75 -10.79 20.62
CA TYR A 124 -3.88 -11.01 19.47
C TYR A 124 -4.70 -11.10 18.19
N GLN A 125 -4.27 -10.38 17.16
CA GLN A 125 -4.91 -10.35 15.85
C GLN A 125 -3.92 -10.93 14.85
N LEU A 126 -4.26 -12.04 14.24
CA LEU A 126 -3.42 -12.69 13.23
C LEU A 126 -4.03 -12.51 11.84
N TYR A 127 -3.28 -11.90 10.96
CA TYR A 127 -3.61 -11.74 9.54
C TYR A 127 -2.69 -12.63 8.73
N MET A 128 -3.26 -13.64 8.08
CA MET A 128 -2.51 -14.67 7.33
C MET A 128 -2.85 -14.62 5.84
N HIS A 129 -1.98 -15.26 5.06
CA HIS A 129 -2.14 -15.39 3.60
C HIS A 129 -2.24 -14.06 2.88
N ILE A 130 -1.58 -13.04 3.43
CA ILE A 130 -1.43 -11.73 2.80
C ILE A 130 -0.57 -11.89 1.55
N ALA A 131 -0.75 -11.01 0.56
CA ALA A 131 0.04 -11.00 -0.66
C ALA A 131 1.56 -11.00 -0.35
N PRO A 132 2.37 -11.85 -1.03
CA PRO A 132 3.82 -11.83 -0.91
C PRO A 132 4.39 -10.57 -1.59
N LEU A 133 5.67 -10.32 -1.38
CA LEU A 133 6.34 -9.13 -1.91
C LEU A 133 6.26 -9.02 -3.44
N SER A 134 6.30 -10.16 -4.16
CA SER A 134 6.20 -10.23 -5.62
C SER A 134 4.91 -9.64 -6.20
N GLU A 135 3.83 -9.58 -5.41
CA GLU A 135 2.55 -9.02 -5.85
C GLU A 135 2.50 -7.48 -5.76
N PHE A 136 3.41 -6.86 -5.01
CA PHE A 136 3.42 -5.41 -4.89
C PHE A 136 4.10 -4.79 -6.11
N PRO A 137 3.42 -3.86 -6.81
CA PRO A 137 3.99 -3.23 -7.99
C PRO A 137 5.16 -2.33 -7.63
N LYS A 138 6.07 -2.18 -8.59
CA LYS A 138 7.21 -1.29 -8.48
C LYS A 138 7.06 -0.12 -9.44
N ARG A 139 7.64 0.99 -9.05
CA ARG A 139 7.74 2.18 -9.89
C ARG A 139 9.18 2.64 -10.00
N PRO A 140 9.57 3.17 -11.17
CA PRO A 140 10.91 3.69 -11.34
C PRO A 140 11.14 4.92 -10.45
N LEU A 141 12.35 4.98 -9.90
CA LEU A 141 12.87 6.09 -9.15
C LEU A 141 13.79 6.94 -10.02
N TYR A 142 13.72 8.22 -9.80
CA TYR A 142 14.63 9.20 -10.39
C TYR A 142 15.16 10.14 -9.33
N ARG A 143 16.45 10.45 -9.43
CA ARG A 143 17.10 11.44 -8.57
C ARG A 143 17.31 12.74 -9.33
N VAL A 144 17.08 13.86 -8.67
CA VAL A 144 17.34 15.19 -9.22
C VAL A 144 18.85 15.44 -9.26
N THR A 145 19.40 15.65 -10.46
CA THR A 145 20.81 15.95 -10.69
C THR A 145 21.15 17.41 -10.29
N GLN A 146 22.42 17.75 -10.31
CA GLN A 146 22.85 19.14 -10.10
C GLN A 146 22.29 20.08 -11.18
N LYS A 147 22.18 19.65 -12.44
CA LYS A 147 21.57 20.42 -13.52
C LYS A 147 20.06 20.53 -13.38
N GLY A 148 19.43 19.53 -12.75
CA GLY A 148 18.01 19.51 -12.46
C GLY A 148 17.60 20.38 -11.27
N HIS A 149 18.55 20.89 -10.52
CA HIS A 149 18.27 21.84 -9.44
C HIS A 149 17.52 23.08 -9.98
N GLY A 150 16.35 23.34 -9.42
CA GLY A 150 15.47 24.40 -9.89
C GLY A 150 14.47 23.97 -10.96
N VAL A 151 14.37 22.70 -11.32
CA VAL A 151 13.27 22.19 -12.17
C VAL A 151 11.92 22.49 -11.52
N ARG A 152 11.06 23.16 -12.28
CA ARG A 152 9.76 23.65 -11.79
C ARG A 152 8.79 22.50 -11.58
N MET A 153 8.14 22.50 -10.45
CA MET A 153 6.99 21.63 -10.16
C MET A 153 5.73 22.24 -10.79
N ARG A 154 4.90 21.42 -11.44
CA ARG A 154 3.68 21.88 -12.10
C ARG A 154 2.44 21.20 -11.53
N LYS A 155 1.32 21.91 -11.57
CA LYS A 155 0.04 21.43 -11.04
C LYS A 155 -0.37 20.13 -11.72
N HIS A 156 -0.96 19.24 -10.93
CA HIS A 156 -1.64 18.05 -11.42
C HIS A 156 -3.15 18.21 -11.27
N SER A 157 -3.91 17.74 -12.26
CA SER A 157 -5.36 17.66 -12.22
C SER A 157 -5.86 16.37 -12.88
N ARG A 158 -7.08 15.95 -12.55
CA ARG A 158 -7.71 14.76 -13.15
C ARG A 158 -7.99 14.90 -14.65
N HIS A 159 -7.86 16.11 -15.22
CA HIS A 159 -8.12 16.40 -16.62
C HIS A 159 -6.84 16.47 -17.46
N ASP A 160 -5.68 16.18 -16.88
CA ASP A 160 -4.40 16.31 -17.58
C ASP A 160 -4.24 15.28 -18.71
N ASP A 161 -4.96 14.17 -18.67
CA ASP A 161 -4.92 13.15 -19.74
C ASP A 161 -5.40 13.69 -21.10
N SER A 162 -6.36 14.60 -21.12
CA SER A 162 -6.88 15.24 -22.34
C SER A 162 -6.16 16.56 -22.67
N ARG A 163 -5.22 17.01 -21.85
CA ARG A 163 -4.55 18.31 -21.98
C ARG A 163 -3.33 18.20 -22.88
N GLU A 164 -3.19 19.14 -23.82
CA GLU A 164 -2.03 19.25 -24.70
C GLU A 164 -0.96 20.21 -24.16
N ILE A 165 -1.40 21.32 -23.58
CA ILE A 165 -0.50 22.35 -23.06
C ILE A 165 -0.08 21.99 -21.62
N VAL A 166 1.20 22.22 -21.34
CA VAL A 166 1.77 21.95 -20.02
C VAL A 166 1.00 22.67 -18.91
N PRO A 167 0.74 22.00 -17.78
CA PRO A 167 0.09 22.63 -16.63
C PRO A 167 0.89 23.79 -16.03
N ASP A 168 0.19 24.71 -15.34
CA ASP A 168 0.80 25.84 -14.65
C ASP A 168 1.83 25.40 -13.61
N VAL A 169 2.79 26.26 -13.37
CA VAL A 169 3.79 26.07 -12.31
C VAL A 169 3.11 26.17 -10.94
N LEU A 170 3.48 25.26 -10.03
CA LEU A 170 3.12 25.38 -8.63
C LEU A 170 3.84 26.57 -8.01
N ALA A 171 3.10 27.42 -7.32
CA ALA A 171 3.64 28.54 -6.57
C ALA A 171 3.61 28.27 -5.07
N ASN A 172 4.57 28.85 -4.35
CA ASN A 172 4.54 28.92 -2.90
C ASN A 172 3.60 30.06 -2.42
N LYS A 173 3.45 30.23 -1.11
CA LYS A 173 2.61 31.27 -0.50
C LYS A 173 2.99 32.71 -0.87
N HIS A 174 4.18 32.93 -1.42
CA HIS A 174 4.69 34.25 -1.88
C HIS A 174 4.63 34.40 -3.41
N GLY A 175 4.00 33.46 -4.13
CA GLY A 175 3.87 33.50 -5.59
C GLY A 175 5.12 33.01 -6.34
N HIS A 176 6.18 32.60 -5.68
CA HIS A 176 7.38 32.09 -6.32
C HIS A 176 7.19 30.65 -6.78
N ALA A 177 7.76 30.29 -7.93
CA ALA A 177 7.75 28.93 -8.44
C ALA A 177 8.34 27.92 -7.42
N ARG A 178 7.62 26.83 -7.17
CA ARG A 178 8.18 25.69 -6.44
C ARG A 178 9.08 24.90 -7.37
N THR A 179 10.28 24.61 -6.89
CA THR A 179 11.29 23.87 -7.64
C THR A 179 11.80 22.67 -6.84
N LEU A 180 12.35 21.70 -7.55
CA LEU A 180 13.03 20.56 -6.95
C LEU A 180 14.41 20.97 -6.45
N MET A 181 14.88 20.26 -5.43
CA MET A 181 16.24 20.39 -4.90
C MET A 181 17.10 19.25 -5.42
N GLN A 182 18.40 19.52 -5.59
CA GLN A 182 19.36 18.49 -5.95
C GLN A 182 19.33 17.33 -4.93
N GLY A 183 19.37 16.09 -5.41
CA GLY A 183 19.37 14.89 -4.59
C GLY A 183 17.97 14.42 -4.14
N GLU A 184 16.90 15.20 -4.38
CA GLU A 184 15.54 14.70 -4.12
C GLU A 184 15.26 13.48 -5.00
N THR A 185 14.64 12.45 -4.41
CA THR A 185 14.22 11.24 -5.11
C THR A 185 12.72 11.28 -5.37
N LEU A 186 12.35 10.92 -6.58
CA LEU A 186 10.99 10.97 -7.12
C LEU A 186 10.60 9.61 -7.65
N THR A 187 9.37 9.17 -7.38
CA THR A 187 8.75 8.04 -8.07
C THR A 187 7.89 8.53 -9.23
N VAL A 188 7.97 7.84 -10.36
CA VAL A 188 7.22 8.18 -11.57
C VAL A 188 5.94 7.34 -11.64
N LEU A 189 4.79 8.02 -11.74
CA LEU A 189 3.48 7.40 -11.89
C LEU A 189 3.06 7.29 -13.35
N GLN A 190 3.34 8.33 -14.13
CA GLN A 190 2.90 8.45 -15.52
C GLN A 190 3.90 9.30 -16.30
N GLN A 191 4.01 9.04 -17.58
CA GLN A 191 4.77 9.88 -18.50
C GLN A 191 3.86 10.38 -19.61
N LYS A 192 4.00 11.64 -19.96
CA LYS A 192 3.23 12.28 -21.03
C LYS A 192 4.03 13.42 -21.68
N SER A 193 3.81 13.62 -22.97
CA SER A 193 4.32 14.78 -23.67
C SER A 193 3.31 15.94 -23.57
N PHE A 194 3.80 17.12 -23.18
CA PHE A 194 3.04 18.38 -23.21
C PHE A 194 3.75 19.40 -24.11
N LEU A 195 2.97 20.30 -24.66
CA LEU A 195 3.52 21.46 -25.37
C LEU A 195 4.04 22.49 -24.35
N LEU A 196 5.34 22.71 -24.37
CA LEU A 196 6.04 23.79 -23.66
C LEU A 196 6.63 24.72 -24.70
N GLU A 197 6.18 25.99 -24.72
CA GLU A 197 6.61 26.98 -25.72
C GLU A 197 6.47 26.46 -27.16
N LEU A 198 5.33 25.84 -27.46
CA LEU A 198 4.97 25.23 -28.75
C LEU A 198 5.84 24.01 -29.16
N ARG A 199 6.65 23.48 -28.27
CA ARG A 199 7.45 22.28 -28.51
C ARG A 199 6.96 21.12 -27.64
N PRO A 200 6.82 19.92 -28.19
CA PRO A 200 6.51 18.75 -27.39
C PRO A 200 7.69 18.39 -26.50
N GLU A 201 7.48 18.35 -25.21
CA GLU A 201 8.49 18.01 -24.21
C GLU A 201 7.98 16.85 -23.31
N PRO A 202 8.87 15.93 -22.92
CA PRO A 202 8.49 14.85 -22.04
C PRO A 202 8.33 15.33 -20.59
N PHE A 203 7.22 14.99 -19.98
CA PHE A 203 6.94 15.24 -18.57
C PHE A 203 6.62 13.94 -17.85
N ALA A 204 6.97 13.87 -16.58
CA ALA A 204 6.58 12.81 -15.67
C ALA A 204 5.67 13.35 -14.58
N LEU A 205 4.58 12.63 -14.32
CA LEU A 205 3.79 12.78 -13.09
C LEU A 205 4.52 12.04 -11.99
N VAL A 206 4.91 12.77 -10.97
CA VAL A 206 5.79 12.24 -9.92
C VAL A 206 5.25 12.51 -8.53
N GLN A 207 5.76 11.74 -7.58
CA GLN A 207 5.59 11.93 -6.15
C GLN A 207 6.96 11.87 -5.49
N ARG A 208 7.18 12.67 -4.44
CA ARG A 208 8.42 12.60 -3.66
C ARG A 208 8.47 11.31 -2.85
N LEU A 209 9.68 10.85 -2.58
CA LEU A 209 9.90 9.86 -1.54
C LEU A 209 10.23 10.57 -0.22
N GLN A 210 9.60 10.09 0.84
CA GLN A 210 9.95 10.42 2.22
C GLN A 210 10.14 9.11 2.96
N ASP A 211 11.30 8.92 3.55
CA ASP A 211 11.67 7.68 4.26
C ASP A 211 11.46 6.40 3.42
N GLY A 212 11.78 6.50 2.11
CA GLY A 212 11.66 5.39 1.16
C GLY A 212 10.24 5.15 0.62
N ASN A 213 9.25 5.92 1.06
CA ASN A 213 7.85 5.78 0.66
C ASN A 213 7.37 6.96 -0.19
N PRO A 214 6.53 6.73 -1.22
CA PRO A 214 5.86 7.82 -1.91
C PRO A 214 5.01 8.65 -0.95
N ALA A 215 5.26 9.97 -0.89
CA ALA A 215 4.59 10.87 0.03
C ALA A 215 4.29 12.23 -0.58
N GLY A 216 3.27 12.91 -0.06
CA GLY A 216 2.86 14.24 -0.48
C GLY A 216 2.07 14.29 -1.78
N ASP A 217 1.97 15.48 -2.33
CA ASP A 217 1.16 15.77 -3.53
C ASP A 217 1.82 15.25 -4.80
N LEU A 218 0.99 14.92 -5.78
CA LEU A 218 1.40 14.63 -7.16
C LEU A 218 1.65 15.94 -7.92
N PHE A 219 2.68 15.93 -8.75
CA PHE A 219 2.99 17.09 -9.61
C PHE A 219 3.74 16.65 -10.87
N TRP A 220 3.64 17.47 -11.93
CA TRP A 220 4.38 17.24 -13.16
C TRP A 220 5.75 17.89 -13.12
N VAL A 221 6.74 17.20 -13.67
CA VAL A 221 8.12 17.70 -13.86
C VAL A 221 8.59 17.43 -15.29
N LEU A 222 9.45 18.31 -15.80
CA LEU A 222 10.11 18.08 -17.08
C LEU A 222 11.10 16.93 -16.96
N MET A 223 10.89 15.89 -17.78
CA MET A 223 11.69 14.67 -17.73
C MET A 223 12.79 14.70 -18.79
N ARG A 224 13.92 15.32 -18.47
CA ARG A 224 15.11 15.34 -19.32
C ARG A 224 16.26 14.58 -18.65
N PRO A 225 17.04 13.79 -19.39
CA PRO A 225 18.15 12.99 -18.84
C PRO A 225 19.19 13.81 -18.07
N GLU A 226 19.41 15.06 -18.46
CA GLU A 226 20.33 15.95 -17.77
C GLU A 226 19.82 16.48 -16.42
N TYR A 227 18.49 16.37 -16.17
CA TYR A 227 17.85 16.90 -14.96
C TYR A 227 17.48 15.80 -13.96
N LEU A 228 17.14 14.63 -14.47
CA LEU A 228 16.68 13.47 -13.70
C LEU A 228 17.46 12.24 -14.15
N GLU A 229 18.14 11.61 -13.23
CA GLU A 229 18.84 10.35 -13.47
C GLU A 229 18.09 9.16 -12.84
N PRO A 230 18.06 7.99 -13.49
CA PRO A 230 17.46 6.78 -12.91
C PRO A 230 18.14 6.43 -11.59
N ASP A 231 17.34 6.09 -10.57
CA ASP A 231 17.81 5.74 -9.21
C ASP A 231 17.19 4.43 -8.70
N GLY A 232 16.91 3.49 -9.60
CA GLY A 232 16.35 2.20 -9.28
C GLY A 232 14.82 2.17 -9.30
N GLU A 233 14.23 1.40 -8.39
CA GLU A 233 12.78 1.21 -8.26
C GLU A 233 12.37 1.18 -6.79
N CYS A 234 11.13 1.57 -6.49
CA CYS A 234 10.51 1.38 -5.18
C CYS A 234 9.22 0.57 -5.30
N TYR A 235 8.90 -0.16 -4.26
CA TYR A 235 7.56 -0.75 -4.11
C TYR A 235 6.54 0.33 -3.78
N VAL A 236 5.33 0.18 -4.31
CA VAL A 236 4.21 1.08 -4.01
C VAL A 236 3.11 0.33 -3.29
N CYS A 237 2.39 1.05 -2.43
CA CYS A 237 1.32 0.51 -1.58
C CYS A 237 1.77 -0.61 -0.63
N LEU A 238 3.06 -0.71 -0.37
CA LEU A 238 3.59 -1.68 0.59
C LEU A 238 3.20 -1.25 2.01
N PRO A 239 2.61 -2.15 2.83
CA PRO A 239 2.32 -1.84 4.23
C PRO A 239 3.59 -1.50 5.02
N GLU A 240 3.49 -0.57 5.96
CA GLU A 240 4.64 -0.09 6.74
C GLU A 240 5.43 -1.22 7.41
N TRP A 241 4.75 -2.19 8.01
CA TRP A 241 5.40 -3.33 8.66
C TRP A 241 6.22 -4.21 7.70
N MET A 242 5.89 -4.25 6.39
CA MET A 242 6.68 -4.96 5.39
C MET A 242 7.98 -4.23 5.02
N HIS A 243 8.06 -2.91 5.22
CA HIS A 243 9.30 -2.18 4.99
C HIS A 243 10.43 -2.63 5.92
N HIS A 244 10.12 -3.15 7.11
CA HIS A 244 11.13 -3.78 7.97
C HIS A 244 11.82 -4.95 7.27
N ALA A 245 11.08 -5.80 6.57
CA ALA A 245 11.65 -6.92 5.82
C ALA A 245 12.58 -6.43 4.70
N LEU A 246 12.17 -5.38 3.96
CA LEU A 246 12.99 -4.78 2.91
C LEU A 246 14.28 -4.18 3.46
N ASN A 247 14.19 -3.38 4.52
CA ASN A 247 15.31 -2.65 5.09
C ASN A 247 16.37 -3.58 5.71
N HIS A 248 15.92 -4.72 6.24
CA HIS A 248 16.83 -5.69 6.88
C HIS A 248 17.15 -6.91 5.99
N GLY A 249 16.52 -7.01 4.81
CA GLY A 249 16.71 -8.13 3.88
C GLY A 249 16.24 -9.48 4.42
N VAL A 250 15.33 -9.49 5.41
CA VAL A 250 14.82 -10.70 6.06
C VAL A 250 13.50 -11.11 5.41
N PHE A 251 13.52 -12.24 4.72
CA PHE A 251 12.36 -12.79 4.01
C PHE A 251 12.23 -14.29 4.29
N ASP A 252 11.00 -14.77 4.17
CA ASP A 252 10.61 -16.18 4.29
C ASP A 252 10.75 -16.76 5.71
N ASP A 253 11.38 -16.05 6.62
CA ASP A 253 11.52 -16.41 8.04
C ASP A 253 10.53 -15.66 8.93
N VAL A 254 10.22 -16.24 10.07
CA VAL A 254 9.43 -15.58 11.12
C VAL A 254 10.32 -14.65 11.91
N VAL A 255 9.92 -13.39 12.00
CA VAL A 255 10.60 -12.39 12.80
C VAL A 255 9.73 -12.03 14.00
N VAL A 256 10.35 -12.01 15.16
CA VAL A 256 9.80 -11.50 16.42
C VAL A 256 10.64 -10.29 16.79
N PRO A 257 10.12 -9.07 16.67
CA PRO A 257 10.82 -7.86 17.09
C PRO A 257 11.20 -7.96 18.58
N SER A 258 12.40 -7.53 18.90
CA SER A 258 12.92 -7.50 20.27
C SER A 258 12.48 -6.25 21.02
#